data_57ca7adf0e1ba8c707e6a035473b18d8
#
_entry.id   57ca7adf0e1ba8c707e6a035473b18d8
#
_cell.length_a   1.000
_cell.length_b   1.000
_cell.length_c   1.000
_cell.angle_alpha   90.00
_cell.angle_beta   90.00
_cell.angle_gamma   90.00
#
_symmetry.space_group_name_H-M   'P 1'
#
loop_
_entity.id
_entity.type
_entity.pdbx_description
1 polymer ?
#
loop_
_entity_poly.entity_id
_entity_poly.type
_entity_poly.pdbx_seq_one_letter_code
_entity_poly.pdbx_strand_id
1 'polypeptide(L)'
;MYYKFIREEKIKMKRKEYTAVNFSNADFSKPLCGFTFTDCNFVNANMREAEIHGCEFIDCDMRGADLSLSIIKNTVFTSDVEYSLDLLGANIEYADIIDSKFRRCNMAGVNLRASRIYNTELYSVRLKDAKLTSARFVNSILEDSHYSGERDFVLVHTEWRD
;
A
#
# COMPACT_ATOMS: atom_id res chain seq x y z
N MET A 1 -2.06 -9.19 28.60
CA MET A 1 -1.87 -8.57 27.28
C MET A 1 -3.03 -9.05 26.43
N TYR A 2 -4.08 -8.25 26.26
CA TYR A 2 -5.33 -8.68 25.61
C TYR A 2 -5.28 -8.34 24.14
N TYR A 3 -5.14 -9.33 23.26
CA TYR A 3 -5.42 -9.18 21.84
C TYR A 3 -6.93 -9.10 21.65
N LYS A 4 -7.45 -7.91 21.36
CA LYS A 4 -8.85 -7.74 21.02
C LYS A 4 -9.05 -8.16 19.58
N PHE A 5 -9.47 -9.40 19.36
CA PHE A 5 -10.00 -9.86 18.09
C PHE A 5 -11.26 -9.05 17.76
N ILE A 6 -11.24 -8.29 16.69
CA ILE A 6 -12.43 -7.61 16.20
C ILE A 6 -13.29 -8.65 15.48
N ARG A 7 -14.18 -9.33 16.22
CA ARG A 7 -15.27 -10.10 15.63
C ARG A 7 -16.39 -9.15 15.19
N GLU A 8 -16.80 -9.32 13.93
CA GLU A 8 -18.01 -8.89 13.26
C GLU A 8 -18.96 -7.94 14.03
N GLU A 9 -18.81 -6.63 13.80
CA GLU A 9 -19.90 -5.68 13.96
C GLU A 9 -19.98 -4.82 12.69
N LYS A 10 -21.23 -4.65 12.17
CA LYS A 10 -21.52 -3.71 11.08
C LYS A 10 -21.03 -2.32 11.50
N ILE A 11 -19.91 -1.89 10.93
CA ILE A 11 -19.24 -0.65 11.29
C ILE A 11 -20.05 0.52 10.72
N LYS A 12 -20.75 1.23 11.57
CA LYS A 12 -21.21 2.60 11.26
C LYS A 12 -19.98 3.46 11.00
N MET A 13 -19.97 4.17 9.88
CA MET A 13 -18.89 5.03 9.39
C MET A 13 -18.48 6.10 10.41
N LYS A 14 -17.71 5.74 11.41
CA LYS A 14 -16.88 6.66 12.18
C LYS A 14 -15.44 6.38 11.81
N ARG A 15 -14.70 7.41 11.39
CA ARG A 15 -13.26 7.30 11.17
C ARG A 15 -12.65 6.70 12.42
N LYS A 16 -11.93 5.60 12.28
CA LYS A 16 -11.26 4.91 13.38
C LYS A 16 -9.78 5.17 13.27
N GLU A 17 -9.17 5.53 14.38
CA GLU A 17 -7.74 5.79 14.49
C GLU A 17 -7.11 4.72 15.37
N TYR A 18 -5.98 4.17 14.90
CA TYR A 18 -5.18 3.19 15.62
C TYR A 18 -3.74 3.67 15.65
N THR A 19 -3.13 3.68 16.83
CA THR A 19 -1.73 4.06 17.00
C THR A 19 -0.98 2.99 17.76
N ALA A 20 0.19 2.59 17.23
CA ALA A 20 1.08 1.60 17.81
C ALA A 20 0.39 0.24 18.12
N VAL A 21 -0.52 -0.18 17.22
CA VAL A 21 -1.23 -1.46 17.38
C VAL A 21 -0.55 -2.55 16.55
N ASN A 22 -0.45 -3.73 17.13
CA ASN A 22 0.08 -4.88 16.43
C ASN A 22 -1.03 -5.68 15.74
N PHE A 23 -1.05 -5.64 14.42
CA PHE A 23 -1.91 -6.38 13.49
C PHE A 23 -1.14 -7.43 12.69
N SER A 24 0.06 -7.82 13.12
CA SER A 24 0.84 -8.81 12.38
C SER A 24 0.07 -10.13 12.24
N ASN A 25 0.12 -10.73 11.05
CA ASN A 25 -0.63 -11.94 10.67
C ASN A 25 -2.17 -11.83 10.84
N ALA A 26 -2.72 -10.62 11.00
CA ALA A 26 -4.17 -10.45 11.08
C ALA A 26 -4.83 -10.58 9.71
N ASP A 27 -6.12 -10.93 9.71
CA ASP A 27 -6.92 -11.05 8.50
C ASP A 27 -7.79 -9.79 8.30
N PHE A 28 -7.49 -9.05 7.24
CA PHE A 28 -8.19 -7.84 6.79
C PHE A 28 -8.83 -8.02 5.41
N SER A 29 -9.19 -9.23 5.02
CA SER A 29 -9.90 -9.51 3.76
C SER A 29 -11.31 -8.88 3.67
N LYS A 30 -11.67 -8.02 4.64
CA LYS A 30 -12.91 -7.22 4.68
C LYS A 30 -12.63 -5.76 4.35
N PRO A 31 -13.65 -5.00 3.88
CA PRO A 31 -13.48 -3.60 3.55
C PRO A 31 -12.93 -2.75 4.70
N LEU A 32 -11.90 -1.97 4.41
CA LEU A 32 -11.31 -0.97 5.28
C LEU A 32 -11.68 0.42 4.75
N CYS A 33 -12.56 1.13 5.45
CA CYS A 33 -13.03 2.43 5.00
C CYS A 33 -12.81 3.52 6.06
N GLY A 34 -12.04 4.55 5.70
CA GLY A 34 -11.82 5.73 6.53
C GLY A 34 -11.05 5.45 7.82
N PHE A 35 -10.11 4.53 7.79
CA PHE A 35 -9.22 4.25 8.91
C PHE A 35 -7.92 5.05 8.79
N THR A 36 -7.39 5.50 9.93
CA THR A 36 -6.03 6.01 10.06
C THR A 36 -5.25 5.07 10.96
N PHE A 37 -4.14 4.59 10.47
CA PHE A 37 -3.19 3.73 11.17
C PHE A 37 -1.85 4.47 11.28
N THR A 38 -1.35 4.67 12.49
CA THR A 38 -0.06 5.32 12.75
C THR A 38 0.82 4.40 13.57
N ASP A 39 2.08 4.21 13.17
CA ASP A 39 3.05 3.32 13.84
C ASP A 39 2.53 1.88 14.04
N CYS A 40 1.62 1.42 13.18
CA CYS A 40 1.02 0.09 13.33
C CYS A 40 1.85 -1.00 12.63
N ASN A 41 1.81 -2.19 13.20
CA ASN A 41 2.50 -3.35 12.64
C ASN A 41 1.51 -4.25 11.89
N PHE A 42 1.67 -4.36 10.57
CA PHE A 42 0.90 -5.23 9.65
C PHE A 42 1.79 -6.30 9.00
N VAL A 43 2.89 -6.66 9.60
CA VAL A 43 3.81 -7.68 9.04
C VAL A 43 3.04 -8.97 8.74
N ASN A 44 3.12 -9.44 7.49
CA ASN A 44 2.40 -10.61 6.98
C ASN A 44 0.88 -10.57 7.17
N ALA A 45 0.28 -9.40 7.31
CA ALA A 45 -1.18 -9.29 7.37
C ALA A 45 -1.81 -9.72 6.04
N ASN A 46 -2.94 -10.41 6.13
CA ASN A 46 -3.74 -10.78 4.97
C ASN A 46 -4.74 -9.66 4.65
N MET A 47 -4.51 -8.95 3.55
CA MET A 47 -5.40 -7.93 2.97
C MET A 47 -5.80 -8.31 1.54
N ARG A 48 -5.69 -9.60 1.21
CA ARG A 48 -6.03 -10.13 -0.12
C ARG A 48 -7.49 -9.88 -0.43
N GLU A 49 -7.75 -9.40 -1.66
CA GLU A 49 -9.09 -9.05 -2.12
C GLU A 49 -9.81 -7.96 -1.30
N ALA A 50 -9.07 -7.28 -0.39
CA ALA A 50 -9.64 -6.23 0.43
C ALA A 50 -10.02 -5.00 -0.40
N GLU A 51 -11.11 -4.34 0.00
CA GLU A 51 -11.45 -3.00 -0.48
C GLU A 51 -10.94 -1.98 0.55
N ILE A 52 -9.92 -1.19 0.17
CA ILE A 52 -9.28 -0.20 1.04
C ILE A 52 -9.60 1.19 0.50
N HIS A 53 -10.47 1.91 1.18
CA HIS A 53 -10.98 3.20 0.72
C HIS A 53 -10.78 4.31 1.74
N GLY A 54 -10.14 5.41 1.32
CA GLY A 54 -9.98 6.61 2.13
C GLY A 54 -9.23 6.36 3.43
N CYS A 55 -8.32 5.40 3.42
CA CYS A 55 -7.48 5.07 4.57
C CYS A 55 -6.17 5.87 4.55
N GLU A 56 -5.54 5.97 5.71
CA GLU A 56 -4.20 6.49 5.85
C GLU A 56 -3.36 5.48 6.63
N PHE A 57 -2.21 5.13 6.07
CA PHE A 57 -1.17 4.33 6.72
C PHE A 57 0.06 5.23 6.89
N ILE A 58 0.38 5.56 8.12
CA ILE A 58 1.46 6.49 8.49
C ILE A 58 2.48 5.71 9.30
N ASP A 59 3.74 5.69 8.84
CA ASP A 59 4.85 5.01 9.53
C ASP A 59 4.58 3.55 9.90
N CYS A 60 3.77 2.84 9.10
CA CYS A 60 3.39 1.46 9.37
C CYS A 60 4.41 0.46 8.83
N ASP A 61 4.61 -0.62 9.56
CA ASP A 61 5.37 -1.78 9.11
C ASP A 61 4.44 -2.78 8.41
N MET A 62 4.52 -2.86 7.08
CA MET A 62 3.67 -3.70 6.23
C MET A 62 4.50 -4.76 5.47
N ARG A 63 5.69 -5.11 5.99
CA ARG A 63 6.57 -6.07 5.33
C ARG A 63 5.89 -7.43 5.14
N GLY A 64 5.95 -7.92 3.90
CA GLY A 64 5.33 -9.20 3.54
C GLY A 64 3.81 -9.23 3.61
N ALA A 65 3.12 -8.10 3.82
CA ALA A 65 1.66 -8.07 3.77
C ALA A 65 1.13 -8.48 2.39
N ASP A 66 0.02 -9.20 2.35
CA ASP A 66 -0.63 -9.61 1.11
C ASP A 66 -1.82 -8.70 0.80
N LEU A 67 -1.63 -7.79 -0.17
CA LEU A 67 -2.65 -6.90 -0.72
C LEU A 67 -3.01 -7.33 -2.16
N SER A 68 -2.73 -8.56 -2.55
CA SER A 68 -3.03 -9.02 -3.90
C SER A 68 -4.53 -9.00 -4.19
N LEU A 69 -4.88 -8.69 -5.44
CA LEU A 69 -6.27 -8.56 -5.90
C LEU A 69 -7.10 -7.50 -5.15
N SER A 70 -6.48 -6.66 -4.31
CA SER A 70 -7.19 -5.62 -3.58
C SER A 70 -7.59 -4.43 -4.47
N ILE A 71 -8.58 -3.67 -4.02
CA ILE A 71 -8.94 -2.37 -4.58
C ILE A 71 -8.54 -1.29 -3.56
N ILE A 72 -7.51 -0.51 -3.90
CA ILE A 72 -6.98 0.56 -3.05
C ILE A 72 -7.37 1.90 -3.68
N LYS A 73 -8.24 2.65 -3.02
CA LYS A 73 -8.76 3.91 -3.58
C LYS A 73 -8.75 5.05 -2.59
N ASN A 74 -8.35 6.24 -3.05
CA ASN A 74 -8.24 7.45 -2.22
C ASN A 74 -7.47 7.22 -0.92
N THR A 75 -6.44 6.38 -0.96
CA THR A 75 -5.69 5.94 0.22
C THR A 75 -4.28 6.53 0.20
N VAL A 76 -3.79 6.91 1.37
CA VAL A 76 -2.47 7.51 1.54
C VAL A 76 -1.58 6.55 2.32
N PHE A 77 -0.44 6.24 1.75
CA PHE A 77 0.68 5.55 2.39
C PHE A 77 1.81 6.55 2.53
N THR A 78 2.16 6.94 3.73
CA THR A 78 3.14 8.00 3.96
C THR A 78 4.01 7.74 5.17
N SER A 79 5.18 8.37 5.16
CA SER A 79 6.08 8.42 6.29
C SER A 79 6.38 9.85 6.67
N ASP A 80 6.37 10.13 7.96
CA ASP A 80 6.89 11.36 8.53
C ASP A 80 8.43 11.30 8.63
N VAL A 81 8.97 10.13 8.92
CA VAL A 81 10.39 9.82 8.86
C VAL A 81 10.68 9.04 7.57
N GLU A 82 11.73 9.39 6.87
CA GLU A 82 12.06 8.80 5.56
C GLU A 82 12.11 7.26 5.61
N TYR A 83 11.23 6.63 4.81
CA TYR A 83 11.09 5.18 4.66
C TYR A 83 10.68 4.40 5.92
N SER A 84 10.08 5.02 6.92
CA SER A 84 9.56 4.28 8.08
C SER A 84 8.26 3.53 7.76
N LEU A 85 7.48 3.97 6.76
CA LEU A 85 6.46 3.09 6.17
C LEU A 85 7.15 2.04 5.29
N ASP A 86 7.07 0.78 5.71
CA ASP A 86 7.82 -0.31 5.11
C ASP A 86 6.91 -1.36 4.47
N LEU A 87 6.95 -1.43 3.14
CA LEU A 87 6.26 -2.41 2.29
C LEU A 87 7.23 -3.45 1.70
N LEU A 88 8.42 -3.62 2.30
CA LEU A 88 9.43 -4.56 1.81
C LEU A 88 8.82 -5.95 1.54
N GLY A 89 8.88 -6.38 0.28
CA GLY A 89 8.39 -7.69 -0.13
C GLY A 89 6.87 -7.88 -0.02
N ALA A 90 6.09 -6.81 0.20
CA ALA A 90 4.63 -6.90 0.18
C ALA A 90 4.13 -7.39 -1.18
N ASN A 91 3.04 -8.13 -1.18
CA ASN A 91 2.41 -8.62 -2.40
C ASN A 91 1.22 -7.74 -2.78
N ILE A 92 1.33 -7.00 -3.90
CA ILE A 92 0.29 -6.12 -4.44
C ILE A 92 -0.09 -6.56 -5.87
N GLU A 93 0.12 -7.81 -6.18
CA GLU A 93 -0.11 -8.39 -7.50
C GLU A 93 -1.61 -8.33 -7.87
N TYR A 94 -1.91 -7.97 -9.12
CA TYR A 94 -3.28 -7.81 -9.64
C TYR A 94 -4.16 -6.79 -8.91
N ALA A 95 -3.59 -5.92 -8.09
CA ALA A 95 -4.36 -4.91 -7.37
C ALA A 95 -4.74 -3.73 -8.27
N ASP A 96 -5.85 -3.09 -7.95
CA ASP A 96 -6.27 -1.81 -8.50
C ASP A 96 -5.95 -0.70 -7.50
N ILE A 97 -5.01 0.18 -7.87
CA ILE A 97 -4.60 1.32 -7.05
C ILE A 97 -5.06 2.59 -7.76
N ILE A 98 -6.01 3.30 -7.17
CA ILE A 98 -6.71 4.40 -7.83
C ILE A 98 -6.72 5.64 -6.92
N ASP A 99 -6.39 6.80 -7.49
CA ASP A 99 -6.45 8.10 -6.80
C ASP A 99 -5.70 8.08 -5.46
N SER A 100 -4.58 7.37 -5.38
CA SER A 100 -3.87 7.08 -4.14
C SER A 100 -2.49 7.73 -4.10
N LYS A 101 -1.85 7.71 -2.93
CA LYS A 101 -0.53 8.32 -2.75
C LYS A 101 0.39 7.42 -1.96
N PHE A 102 1.61 7.26 -2.46
CA PHE A 102 2.72 6.61 -1.77
C PHE A 102 3.84 7.63 -1.61
N ARG A 103 4.18 7.98 -0.39
CA ARG A 103 5.18 9.01 -0.11
C ARG A 103 6.21 8.52 0.90
N ARG A 104 7.50 8.62 0.53
CA ARG A 104 8.64 8.23 1.37
C ARG A 104 8.55 6.80 1.89
N CYS A 105 8.06 5.89 1.05
CA CYS A 105 7.82 4.50 1.42
C CYS A 105 8.97 3.60 0.97
N ASN A 106 9.31 2.60 1.76
CA ASN A 106 10.15 1.52 1.31
C ASN A 106 9.29 0.45 0.62
N MET A 107 9.38 0.37 -0.70
CA MET A 107 8.71 -0.63 -1.55
C MET A 107 9.72 -1.57 -2.22
N ALA A 108 10.89 -1.78 -1.61
CA ALA A 108 11.89 -2.70 -2.15
C ALA A 108 11.32 -4.13 -2.20
N GLY A 109 11.59 -4.83 -3.31
CA GLY A 109 11.11 -6.19 -3.52
C GLY A 109 9.58 -6.36 -3.57
N VAL A 110 8.80 -5.27 -3.59
CA VAL A 110 7.33 -5.35 -3.71
C VAL A 110 6.93 -6.05 -5.00
N ASN A 111 5.89 -6.88 -4.94
CA ASN A 111 5.31 -7.52 -6.12
C ASN A 111 4.10 -6.73 -6.61
N LEU A 112 4.28 -5.96 -7.68
CA LEU A 112 3.24 -5.18 -8.37
C LEU A 112 2.86 -5.79 -9.73
N ARG A 113 3.16 -7.05 -9.98
CA ARG A 113 2.87 -7.70 -11.26
C ARG A 113 1.41 -7.55 -11.64
N ALA A 114 1.16 -7.18 -12.89
CA ALA A 114 -0.16 -7.04 -13.47
C ALA A 114 -1.13 -6.13 -12.66
N SER A 115 -0.61 -5.30 -11.77
CA SER A 115 -1.41 -4.29 -11.07
C SER A 115 -1.76 -3.13 -11.98
N ARG A 116 -2.85 -2.44 -11.67
CA ARG A 116 -3.33 -1.27 -12.38
C ARG A 116 -3.26 -0.06 -11.48
N ILE A 117 -2.42 0.90 -11.84
CA ILE A 117 -2.14 2.09 -11.03
C ILE A 117 -2.62 3.32 -11.82
N TYR A 118 -3.68 3.95 -11.33
CA TYR A 118 -4.34 5.08 -11.99
C TYR A 118 -4.33 6.31 -11.11
N ASN A 119 -4.01 7.49 -11.69
CA ASN A 119 -4.06 8.78 -11.00
C ASN A 119 -3.31 8.75 -9.65
N THR A 120 -2.21 8.02 -9.56
CA THR A 120 -1.51 7.74 -8.31
C THR A 120 -0.17 8.45 -8.28
N GLU A 121 0.13 9.04 -7.15
CA GLU A 121 1.41 9.70 -6.86
C GLU A 121 2.34 8.71 -6.14
N LEU A 122 3.54 8.48 -6.70
CA LEU A 122 4.64 7.78 -6.04
C LEU A 122 5.79 8.80 -5.90
N TYR A 123 5.95 9.35 -4.71
CA TYR A 123 6.96 10.35 -4.42
C TYR A 123 7.99 9.83 -3.43
N SER A 124 9.26 9.88 -3.81
CA SER A 124 10.39 9.42 -2.98
C SER A 124 10.18 7.99 -2.47
N VAL A 125 9.77 7.06 -3.36
CA VAL A 125 9.60 5.65 -3.02
C VAL A 125 10.80 4.82 -3.47
N ARG A 126 11.20 3.88 -2.64
CA ARG A 126 12.28 2.94 -2.97
C ARG A 126 11.68 1.71 -3.63
N LEU A 127 11.94 1.53 -4.93
CA LEU A 127 11.45 0.40 -5.75
C LEU A 127 12.58 -0.60 -6.13
N LYS A 128 13.66 -0.63 -5.36
CA LYS A 128 14.76 -1.57 -5.62
C LYS A 128 14.24 -3.00 -5.63
N ASP A 129 14.57 -3.76 -6.68
CA ASP A 129 14.17 -5.16 -6.86
C ASP A 129 12.63 -5.39 -6.88
N ALA A 130 11.84 -4.33 -7.07
CA ALA A 130 10.39 -4.45 -7.25
C ALA A 130 10.05 -5.24 -8.52
N LYS A 131 8.99 -6.04 -8.47
CA LYS A 131 8.49 -6.82 -9.63
C LYS A 131 7.35 -6.06 -10.27
N LEU A 132 7.61 -5.45 -11.42
CA LEU A 132 6.66 -4.59 -12.15
C LEU A 132 6.12 -5.23 -13.45
N THR A 133 6.43 -6.49 -13.73
CA THR A 133 6.02 -7.17 -14.96
C THR A 133 4.54 -6.99 -15.24
N SER A 134 4.22 -6.44 -16.41
CA SER A 134 2.84 -6.14 -16.84
C SER A 134 2.07 -5.15 -15.96
N ALA A 135 2.71 -4.47 -15.02
CA ALA A 135 2.09 -3.37 -14.29
C ALA A 135 1.76 -2.22 -15.24
N ARG A 136 0.67 -1.50 -14.98
CA ARG A 136 0.25 -0.36 -15.79
C ARG A 136 0.09 0.87 -14.91
N PHE A 137 0.86 1.90 -15.22
CA PHE A 137 0.75 3.22 -14.63
C PHE A 137 0.05 4.14 -15.63
N VAL A 138 -1.06 4.71 -15.24
CA VAL A 138 -1.88 5.58 -16.10
C VAL A 138 -2.15 6.89 -15.36
N ASN A 139 -1.86 8.02 -16.00
CA ASN A 139 -2.00 9.36 -15.42
C ASN A 139 -1.34 9.47 -14.03
N SER A 140 -0.22 8.80 -13.83
CA SER A 140 0.45 8.72 -12.54
C SER A 140 1.74 9.53 -12.56
N ILE A 141 2.27 9.83 -11.38
CA ILE A 141 3.54 10.55 -11.23
C ILE A 141 4.48 9.68 -10.40
N LEU A 142 5.66 9.40 -10.93
CA LEU A 142 6.76 8.78 -10.19
C LEU A 142 7.88 9.81 -10.11
N GLU A 143 8.04 10.41 -8.94
CA GLU A 143 9.03 11.46 -8.72
C GLU A 143 10.01 11.02 -7.63
N ASP A 144 11.30 11.24 -7.86
CA ASP A 144 12.37 10.85 -6.94
C ASP A 144 12.25 9.36 -6.51
N SER A 145 11.86 8.51 -7.46
CA SER A 145 11.57 7.09 -7.20
C SER A 145 12.64 6.21 -7.87
N HIS A 146 13.33 5.43 -7.05
CA HIS A 146 14.49 4.65 -7.50
C HIS A 146 14.07 3.22 -7.87
N TYR A 147 14.08 2.91 -9.15
CA TYR A 147 13.86 1.58 -9.70
C TYR A 147 15.11 1.07 -10.41
N SER A 148 15.49 -0.17 -10.16
CA SER A 148 16.69 -0.79 -10.72
C SER A 148 16.45 -2.08 -11.52
N GLY A 149 15.20 -2.34 -11.92
CA GLY A 149 14.83 -3.55 -12.66
C GLY A 149 14.69 -3.35 -14.17
N GLU A 150 14.29 -4.42 -14.88
CA GLU A 150 13.92 -4.33 -16.28
C GLU A 150 12.59 -3.60 -16.45
N ARG A 151 12.49 -2.73 -17.47
CA ARG A 151 11.27 -1.96 -17.75
C ARG A 151 10.32 -2.79 -18.61
N ASP A 152 9.64 -3.74 -18.00
CA ASP A 152 8.61 -4.59 -18.63
C ASP A 152 7.18 -4.20 -18.22
N PHE A 153 7.00 -2.95 -17.84
CA PHE A 153 5.75 -2.34 -17.43
C PHE A 153 5.31 -1.23 -18.39
N VAL A 154 4.04 -0.81 -18.31
CA VAL A 154 3.44 0.16 -19.23
C VAL A 154 3.19 1.49 -18.54
N LEU A 155 3.70 2.56 -19.14
CA LEU A 155 3.45 3.95 -18.74
C LEU A 155 2.52 4.61 -19.77
N VAL A 156 1.38 5.13 -19.33
CA VAL A 156 0.44 5.88 -20.16
C VAL A 156 0.18 7.23 -19.50
N HIS A 157 0.49 8.33 -20.19
CA HIS A 157 0.40 9.69 -19.64
C HIS A 157 1.00 9.79 -18.23
N THR A 158 2.08 9.05 -17.99
CA THR A 158 2.74 8.93 -16.71
C THR A 158 4.10 9.58 -16.80
N GLU A 159 4.41 10.44 -15.85
CA GLU A 159 5.71 11.09 -15.74
C GLU A 159 6.57 10.32 -14.74
N TRP A 160 7.77 9.96 -15.18
CA TRP A 160 8.81 9.44 -14.32
C TRP A 160 9.92 10.47 -14.26
N ARG A 161 10.13 11.08 -13.11
CA ARG A 161 11.14 12.10 -12.85
C ARG A 161 12.12 11.57 -11.82
N ASP A 162 13.38 11.47 -12.22
CA ASP A 162 14.51 11.10 -11.34
C ASP A 162 14.98 12.33 -10.54
#